data_ed794950427a6a5c253f0a47c600e1ce
#
_entry.id   ed794950427a6a5c253f0a47c600e1ce
#
_cell.length_a   1.000
_cell.length_b   1.000
_cell.length_c   1.000
_cell.angle_alpha   90.00
_cell.angle_beta   90.00
_cell.angle_gamma   90.00
#
_symmetry.space_group_name_H-M   'P 1'
#
loop_
_entity.id
_entity.type
_entity.pdbx_description
1 polymer ?
#
loop_
_entity_poly.entity_id
_entity_poly.type
_entity_poly.pdbx_seq_one_letter_code
_entity_poly.pdbx_strand_id
1 'polypeptide(L)'
;KLRKITSAGMVDCKKALAEAEGDLQKAIEIVRKRGQAIAAKRADRDAAEGRALAKANGKFAAVISIKCETEPVANNEKFAALVNDTLDAAIAAGAKTVAEVLALPLYDSTVEEQIKVLSGVTGEKMEMGEYAVVEGVATVAYNHFNKKLSTIVAFNNELDEEVAKTIAMQVASMNPIVATRDQIDQAKIDEEYNIAVEKTKAEQVKKAVDNALKKAGFNAYYCETEEHMDEALRKGYMTEEDLAKAKQ
;
A
#
# COMPACT_ATOMS: atom_id res chain seq x y z
N LYS A 1 8.91 29.75 -21.30
CA LYS A 1 7.95 30.08 -20.23
C LYS A 1 6.88 28.97 -20.10
N LEU A 2 6.19 28.57 -21.19
CA LEU A 2 5.15 27.53 -21.20
C LEU A 2 5.61 26.23 -20.54
N ARG A 3 6.80 25.71 -20.90
CA ARG A 3 7.36 24.48 -20.31
C ARG A 3 7.58 24.56 -18.79
N LYS A 4 7.91 25.76 -18.26
CA LYS A 4 8.06 25.93 -16.80
C LYS A 4 6.71 25.88 -16.08
N ILE A 5 5.64 26.28 -16.74
CA ILE A 5 4.28 26.29 -16.18
C ILE A 5 3.65 24.91 -16.29
N THR A 6 3.65 24.32 -17.50
CA THR A 6 2.92 23.07 -17.78
C THR A 6 3.74 21.81 -17.56
N SER A 7 5.08 21.93 -17.45
CA SER A 7 6.01 20.79 -17.38
C SER A 7 6.02 19.86 -18.62
N ALA A 8 5.26 20.20 -19.65
CA ALA A 8 5.16 19.41 -20.88
C ALA A 8 6.47 19.35 -21.66
N GLY A 9 6.59 18.35 -22.54
CA GLY A 9 7.73 18.16 -23.41
C GLY A 9 7.97 19.37 -24.33
N MET A 10 9.23 19.58 -24.74
CA MET A 10 9.60 20.72 -25.59
C MET A 10 8.82 20.75 -26.90
N VAL A 11 8.59 19.57 -27.48
CA VAL A 11 7.88 19.41 -28.76
C VAL A 11 6.40 19.80 -28.58
N ASP A 12 5.77 19.33 -27.49
CA ASP A 12 4.36 19.63 -27.21
C ASP A 12 4.14 21.10 -26.90
N CYS A 13 5.06 21.71 -26.15
CA CYS A 13 5.04 23.17 -25.91
C CYS A 13 5.17 23.96 -27.20
N LYS A 14 6.05 23.55 -28.13
CA LYS A 14 6.19 24.24 -29.43
C LYS A 14 4.93 24.09 -30.28
N LYS A 15 4.35 22.91 -30.37
CA LYS A 15 3.10 22.64 -31.09
C LYS A 15 1.95 23.45 -30.52
N ALA A 16 1.80 23.45 -29.17
CA ALA A 16 0.74 24.20 -28.51
C ALA A 16 0.86 25.69 -28.70
N LEU A 17 2.08 26.26 -28.65
CA LEU A 17 2.31 27.70 -28.92
C LEU A 17 2.04 28.06 -30.39
N ALA A 18 2.37 27.21 -31.34
CA ALA A 18 2.07 27.43 -32.74
C ALA A 18 0.55 27.42 -32.99
N GLU A 19 -0.17 26.45 -32.40
CA GLU A 19 -1.64 26.35 -32.52
C GLU A 19 -2.36 27.50 -31.79
N ALA A 20 -1.75 28.03 -30.72
CA ALA A 20 -2.26 29.16 -29.97
C ALA A 20 -1.82 30.53 -30.57
N GLU A 21 -1.18 30.54 -31.74
CA GLU A 21 -0.66 31.75 -32.39
C GLU A 21 0.22 32.61 -31.45
N GLY A 22 0.94 31.96 -30.55
CA GLY A 22 1.82 32.63 -29.57
C GLY A 22 1.13 33.02 -28.25
N ASP A 23 -0.18 32.89 -28.14
CA ASP A 23 -0.92 33.16 -26.91
C ASP A 23 -0.58 32.11 -25.83
N LEU A 24 0.00 32.59 -24.72
CA LEU A 24 0.48 31.74 -23.65
C LEU A 24 -0.68 31.02 -22.92
N GLN A 25 -1.80 31.72 -22.69
CA GLN A 25 -2.94 31.17 -21.96
C GLN A 25 -3.64 30.07 -22.79
N LYS A 26 -3.90 30.36 -24.06
CA LYS A 26 -4.43 29.37 -25.00
C LYS A 26 -3.51 28.16 -25.13
N ALA A 27 -2.20 28.37 -25.18
CA ALA A 27 -1.23 27.27 -25.24
C ALA A 27 -1.24 26.41 -23.98
N ILE A 28 -1.44 26.97 -22.78
CA ILE A 28 -1.62 26.23 -21.54
C ILE A 28 -2.88 25.34 -21.63
N GLU A 29 -3.99 25.88 -22.08
CA GLU A 29 -5.24 25.13 -22.25
C GLU A 29 -5.10 23.96 -23.25
N ILE A 30 -4.43 24.20 -24.37
CA ILE A 30 -4.14 23.17 -25.38
C ILE A 30 -3.30 22.03 -24.76
N VAL A 31 -2.25 22.36 -24.03
CA VAL A 31 -1.41 21.37 -23.34
C VAL A 31 -2.23 20.57 -22.34
N ARG A 32 -3.09 21.22 -21.54
CA ARG A 32 -3.98 20.55 -20.57
C ARG A 32 -4.96 19.60 -21.25
N LYS A 33 -5.67 20.04 -22.29
CA LYS A 33 -6.60 19.20 -23.06
C LYS A 33 -5.91 17.97 -23.67
N ARG A 34 -4.69 18.13 -24.20
CA ARG A 34 -3.89 17.00 -24.72
C ARG A 34 -3.49 16.04 -23.59
N GLY A 35 -3.08 16.57 -22.43
CA GLY A 35 -2.77 15.77 -21.25
C GLY A 35 -3.96 14.94 -20.78
N GLN A 36 -5.14 15.54 -20.69
CA GLN A 36 -6.39 14.84 -20.35
C GLN A 36 -6.74 13.74 -21.36
N ALA A 37 -6.55 13.99 -22.66
CA ALA A 37 -6.80 13.00 -23.70
C ALA A 37 -5.81 11.80 -23.62
N ILE A 38 -4.54 12.07 -23.25
CA ILE A 38 -3.54 11.01 -23.01
C ILE A 38 -3.92 10.20 -21.76
N ALA A 39 -4.28 10.85 -20.68
CA ALA A 39 -4.73 10.20 -19.44
C ALA A 39 -5.96 9.30 -19.69
N ALA A 40 -6.94 9.79 -20.45
CA ALA A 40 -8.13 9.01 -20.80
C ALA A 40 -7.79 7.73 -21.62
N LYS A 41 -6.86 7.82 -22.56
CA LYS A 41 -6.41 6.66 -23.34
C LYS A 41 -5.63 5.61 -22.53
N ARG A 42 -5.22 5.95 -21.32
CA ARG A 42 -4.45 5.08 -20.44
C ARG A 42 -5.26 4.59 -19.23
N ALA A 43 -6.53 4.93 -19.18
CA ALA A 43 -7.40 4.58 -18.04
C ALA A 43 -7.42 3.06 -17.73
N ASP A 44 -7.31 2.22 -18.77
CA ASP A 44 -7.34 0.76 -18.64
C ASP A 44 -5.98 0.13 -18.26
N ARG A 45 -4.93 0.92 -18.11
CA ARG A 45 -3.63 0.40 -17.70
C ARG A 45 -3.59 0.14 -16.20
N ASP A 46 -2.70 -0.76 -15.79
CA ASP A 46 -2.42 -1.00 -14.37
C ASP A 46 -1.42 0.03 -13.84
N ALA A 47 -1.74 0.65 -12.70
CA ALA A 47 -0.87 1.55 -11.96
C ALA A 47 -0.39 0.83 -10.69
N ALA A 48 0.60 -0.04 -10.85
CA ALA A 48 1.12 -0.90 -9.78
C ALA A 48 2.15 -0.19 -8.88
N GLU A 49 2.72 0.91 -9.33
CA GLU A 49 3.69 1.73 -8.61
C GLU A 49 3.03 2.98 -8.03
N GLY A 50 3.78 3.76 -7.28
CA GLY A 50 3.30 5.02 -6.70
C GLY A 50 4.04 5.43 -5.45
N ARG A 51 3.40 6.34 -4.71
CA ARG A 51 3.96 6.88 -3.47
C ARG A 51 2.88 7.03 -2.42
N ALA A 52 3.17 6.54 -1.22
CA ALA A 52 2.39 6.80 -0.01
C ALA A 52 3.06 7.88 0.85
N LEU A 53 2.25 8.71 1.48
CA LEU A 53 2.70 9.74 2.42
C LEU A 53 1.68 9.92 3.53
N ALA A 54 2.15 10.04 4.76
CA ALA A 54 1.33 10.31 5.93
C ALA A 54 1.84 11.56 6.66
N LYS A 55 0.91 12.33 7.20
CA LYS A 55 1.21 13.48 8.07
C LYS A 55 0.24 13.51 9.25
N ALA A 56 0.70 13.99 10.38
CA ALA A 56 -0.08 14.21 11.58
C ALA A 56 -0.05 15.70 11.97
N ASN A 57 -1.16 16.20 12.45
CA ASN A 57 -1.33 17.57 12.94
C ASN A 57 -2.05 17.54 14.30
N GLY A 58 -1.32 17.13 15.33
CA GLY A 58 -1.83 17.05 16.69
C GLY A 58 -2.94 16.02 16.86
N LYS A 59 -4.19 16.42 16.68
CA LYS A 59 -5.37 15.57 16.85
C LYS A 59 -5.89 14.89 15.59
N PHE A 60 -5.33 15.25 14.44
CA PHE A 60 -5.73 14.73 13.14
C PHE A 60 -4.51 14.22 12.39
N ALA A 61 -4.62 13.04 11.80
CA ALA A 61 -3.62 12.53 10.88
C ALA A 61 -4.28 11.96 9.62
N ALA A 62 -3.59 12.11 8.50
CA ALA A 62 -4.04 11.61 7.21
C ALA A 62 -2.92 10.87 6.48
N VAL A 63 -3.28 9.87 5.71
CA VAL A 63 -2.42 9.13 4.80
C VAL A 63 -3.04 9.13 3.41
N ILE A 64 -2.19 9.32 2.41
CA ILE A 64 -2.58 9.32 1.00
C ILE A 64 -1.67 8.42 0.20
N SER A 65 -2.19 7.81 -0.86
CA SER A 65 -1.39 7.23 -1.93
C SER A 65 -1.83 7.76 -3.29
N ILE A 66 -0.86 8.09 -4.14
CA ILE A 66 -1.08 8.35 -5.57
C ILE A 66 -0.31 7.29 -6.33
N LYS A 67 -0.99 6.62 -7.27
CA LYS A 67 -0.44 5.52 -8.07
C LYS A 67 0.05 6.01 -9.42
N CYS A 68 1.03 5.32 -9.99
CA CYS A 68 1.56 5.50 -11.35
C CYS A 68 2.01 4.16 -11.93
N GLU A 69 2.42 4.14 -13.21
CA GLU A 69 2.81 2.89 -13.86
C GLU A 69 4.23 2.44 -13.46
N THR A 70 5.18 3.38 -13.26
CA THR A 70 6.60 3.04 -13.08
C THR A 70 7.25 3.74 -11.88
N GLU A 71 8.26 3.07 -11.31
CA GLU A 71 9.06 3.58 -10.20
C GLU A 71 9.83 4.89 -10.53
N PRO A 72 10.43 5.09 -11.73
CA PRO A 72 11.05 6.36 -12.08
C PRO A 72 10.09 7.55 -11.97
N VAL A 73 8.81 7.38 -12.33
CA VAL A 73 7.79 8.42 -12.18
C VAL A 73 7.41 8.60 -10.72
N ALA A 74 7.26 7.52 -9.94
CA ALA A 74 7.01 7.60 -8.50
C ALA A 74 8.11 8.37 -7.75
N ASN A 75 9.37 8.29 -8.22
CA ASN A 75 10.52 9.00 -7.66
C ASN A 75 10.76 10.40 -8.25
N ASN A 76 9.95 10.83 -9.23
CA ASN A 76 10.07 12.16 -9.83
C ASN A 76 9.69 13.24 -8.81
N GLU A 77 10.45 14.36 -8.79
CA GLU A 77 10.22 15.46 -7.86
C GLU A 77 8.81 16.08 -7.98
N LYS A 78 8.27 16.17 -9.21
CA LYS A 78 6.93 16.73 -9.42
C LYS A 78 5.83 15.79 -8.94
N PHE A 79 6.03 14.49 -9.10
CA PHE A 79 5.12 13.51 -8.55
C PHE A 79 5.16 13.55 -7.02
N ALA A 80 6.35 13.64 -6.44
CA ALA A 80 6.52 13.78 -5.00
C ALA A 80 5.88 15.07 -4.46
N ALA A 81 6.04 16.20 -5.17
CA ALA A 81 5.41 17.46 -4.81
C ALA A 81 3.88 17.36 -4.89
N LEU A 82 3.33 16.75 -5.95
CA LEU A 82 1.89 16.55 -6.09
C LEU A 82 1.32 15.75 -4.90
N VAL A 83 1.97 14.65 -4.51
CA VAL A 83 1.54 13.85 -3.34
C VAL A 83 1.58 14.68 -2.06
N ASN A 84 2.69 15.42 -1.85
CA ASN A 84 2.88 16.25 -0.66
C ASN A 84 1.83 17.35 -0.55
N ASP A 85 1.66 18.13 -1.63
CA ASP A 85 0.79 19.31 -1.64
C ASP A 85 -0.69 18.90 -1.59
N THR A 86 -1.04 17.73 -2.19
CA THR A 86 -2.37 17.14 -2.06
C THR A 86 -2.68 16.78 -0.61
N LEU A 87 -1.72 16.15 0.10
CA LEU A 87 -1.92 15.77 1.50
C LEU A 87 -2.02 17.02 2.40
N ASP A 88 -1.20 18.03 2.14
CA ASP A 88 -1.28 19.31 2.89
C ASP A 88 -2.63 19.99 2.69
N ALA A 89 -3.14 20.06 1.46
CA ALA A 89 -4.46 20.59 1.16
C ALA A 89 -5.56 19.77 1.85
N ALA A 90 -5.47 18.45 1.84
CA ALA A 90 -6.43 17.56 2.49
C ALA A 90 -6.48 17.76 4.01
N ILE A 91 -5.34 17.86 4.66
CA ILE A 91 -5.24 18.13 6.11
C ILE A 91 -5.77 19.51 6.44
N ALA A 92 -5.41 20.54 5.68
CA ALA A 92 -5.88 21.91 5.90
C ALA A 92 -7.40 22.04 5.75
N ALA A 93 -8.00 21.28 4.83
CA ALA A 93 -9.44 21.23 4.62
C ALA A 93 -10.18 20.30 5.59
N GLY A 94 -9.47 19.43 6.32
CA GLY A 94 -10.10 18.39 7.15
C GLY A 94 -10.86 17.36 6.32
N ALA A 95 -10.46 17.11 5.07
CA ALA A 95 -11.11 16.16 4.18
C ALA A 95 -11.11 14.75 4.79
N LYS A 96 -12.20 14.00 4.61
CA LYS A 96 -12.38 12.66 5.19
C LYS A 96 -12.49 11.56 4.14
N THR A 97 -12.71 11.90 2.89
CA THR A 97 -12.92 10.94 1.80
C THR A 97 -12.04 11.27 0.59
N VAL A 98 -11.78 10.24 -0.23
CA VAL A 98 -11.08 10.41 -1.52
C VAL A 98 -11.80 11.44 -2.41
N ALA A 99 -13.14 11.39 -2.46
CA ALA A 99 -13.92 12.31 -3.28
C ALA A 99 -13.76 13.77 -2.86
N GLU A 100 -13.74 14.02 -1.56
CA GLU A 100 -13.45 15.36 -1.02
C GLU A 100 -12.05 15.82 -1.40
N VAL A 101 -11.03 14.98 -1.24
CA VAL A 101 -9.64 15.31 -1.60
C VAL A 101 -9.51 15.63 -3.08
N LEU A 102 -10.12 14.83 -3.97
CA LEU A 102 -10.07 15.05 -5.42
C LEU A 102 -10.68 16.40 -5.84
N ALA A 103 -11.70 16.85 -5.11
CA ALA A 103 -12.39 18.13 -5.38
C ALA A 103 -11.65 19.35 -4.81
N LEU A 104 -10.64 19.18 -3.94
CA LEU A 104 -9.93 20.30 -3.33
C LEU A 104 -9.21 21.15 -4.38
N PRO A 105 -9.18 22.49 -4.20
CA PRO A 105 -8.35 23.33 -5.01
C PRO A 105 -6.86 23.06 -4.76
N LEU A 106 -6.13 22.89 -5.84
CA LEU A 106 -4.68 22.69 -5.81
C LEU A 106 -4.05 23.44 -6.98
N TYR A 107 -3.12 24.35 -6.69
CA TYR A 107 -2.52 25.29 -7.66
C TYR A 107 -3.59 26.12 -8.38
N ASP A 108 -3.80 25.85 -9.65
CA ASP A 108 -4.72 26.60 -10.54
C ASP A 108 -5.94 25.79 -10.97
N SER A 109 -6.16 24.61 -10.36
CA SER A 109 -7.30 23.73 -10.65
C SER A 109 -7.67 22.88 -9.43
N THR A 110 -8.16 21.66 -9.65
CA THR A 110 -8.44 20.69 -8.58
C THR A 110 -7.35 19.62 -8.50
N VAL A 111 -7.28 18.91 -7.38
CA VAL A 111 -6.38 17.74 -7.20
C VAL A 111 -6.58 16.75 -8.34
N GLU A 112 -7.84 16.42 -8.68
CA GLU A 112 -8.16 15.48 -9.75
C GLU A 112 -7.58 15.93 -11.10
N GLU A 113 -7.73 17.22 -11.41
CA GLU A 113 -7.19 17.78 -12.66
C GLU A 113 -5.66 17.83 -12.66
N GLN A 114 -5.03 18.10 -11.53
CA GLN A 114 -3.56 18.10 -11.42
C GLN A 114 -2.99 16.68 -11.63
N ILE A 115 -3.65 15.64 -11.11
CA ILE A 115 -3.29 14.24 -11.37
C ILE A 115 -3.38 13.95 -12.88
N LYS A 116 -4.49 14.33 -13.54
CA LYS A 116 -4.68 14.17 -15.00
C LYS A 116 -3.63 14.93 -15.81
N VAL A 117 -3.30 16.16 -15.40
CA VAL A 117 -2.27 16.98 -16.05
C VAL A 117 -0.90 16.31 -15.96
N LEU A 118 -0.51 15.83 -14.77
CA LEU A 118 0.77 15.16 -14.58
C LEU A 118 0.84 13.81 -15.33
N SER A 119 -0.27 13.05 -15.35
CA SER A 119 -0.42 11.85 -16.16
C SER A 119 -0.18 12.14 -17.65
N GLY A 120 -0.77 13.22 -18.17
CA GLY A 120 -0.54 13.65 -19.55
C GLY A 120 0.88 14.08 -19.84
N VAL A 121 1.57 14.69 -18.88
CA VAL A 121 2.96 15.15 -19.02
C VAL A 121 3.95 13.98 -19.02
N THR A 122 3.75 13.02 -18.14
CA THR A 122 4.62 11.84 -18.01
C THR A 122 4.29 10.77 -19.05
N GLY A 123 3.05 10.80 -19.56
CA GLY A 123 2.54 9.77 -20.44
C GLY A 123 2.22 8.45 -19.72
N GLU A 124 2.08 8.46 -18.39
CA GLU A 124 1.71 7.30 -17.59
C GLU A 124 0.34 7.49 -16.97
N LYS A 125 -0.39 6.39 -16.74
CA LYS A 125 -1.59 6.40 -15.91
C LYS A 125 -1.23 6.88 -14.51
N MET A 126 -2.02 7.78 -13.98
CA MET A 126 -1.98 8.18 -12.59
C MET A 126 -3.38 8.23 -12.01
N GLU A 127 -3.51 7.77 -10.80
CA GLU A 127 -4.79 7.78 -10.09
C GLU A 127 -4.58 7.97 -8.59
N MET A 128 -5.58 8.55 -7.94
CA MET A 128 -5.66 8.52 -6.49
C MET A 128 -5.83 7.07 -6.05
N GLY A 129 -4.97 6.60 -5.18
CA GLY A 129 -5.13 5.31 -4.53
C GLY A 129 -6.00 5.44 -3.29
N GLU A 130 -5.43 5.18 -2.14
CA GLU A 130 -6.13 5.22 -0.86
C GLU A 130 -5.94 6.57 -0.16
N TYR A 131 -6.95 6.99 0.56
CA TYR A 131 -6.92 8.08 1.51
C TYR A 131 -7.63 7.65 2.78
N ALA A 132 -6.98 7.82 3.91
CA ALA A 132 -7.57 7.53 5.21
C ALA A 132 -7.17 8.58 6.24
N VAL A 133 -7.99 8.75 7.24
CA VAL A 133 -7.79 9.69 8.34
C VAL A 133 -8.05 9.01 9.68
N VAL A 134 -7.37 9.51 10.71
CA VAL A 134 -7.64 9.18 12.10
C VAL A 134 -7.67 10.45 12.94
N GLU A 135 -8.53 10.47 13.96
CA GLU A 135 -8.67 11.56 14.91
C GLU A 135 -8.54 11.02 16.33
N GLY A 136 -7.87 11.75 17.21
CA GLY A 136 -7.65 11.34 18.60
C GLY A 136 -7.14 12.48 19.47
N VAL A 137 -6.81 12.17 20.72
CA VAL A 137 -6.17 13.13 21.65
C VAL A 137 -4.77 13.48 21.13
N ALA A 138 -4.04 12.47 20.65
CA ALA A 138 -2.77 12.60 19.96
C ALA A 138 -2.76 11.74 18.70
N THR A 139 -2.04 12.15 17.66
CA THR A 139 -1.87 11.39 16.43
C THR A 139 -0.41 11.35 16.03
N VAL A 140 -0.02 10.29 15.34
CA VAL A 140 1.32 10.12 14.79
C VAL A 140 1.26 9.58 13.37
N ALA A 141 2.22 9.99 12.54
CA ALA A 141 2.42 9.49 11.20
C ALA A 141 3.81 8.85 11.08
N TYR A 142 3.87 7.71 10.42
CA TYR A 142 5.13 7.06 10.05
C TYR A 142 5.20 6.86 8.54
N ASN A 143 6.31 7.25 7.94
CA ASN A 143 6.61 7.07 6.54
C ASN A 143 7.82 6.16 6.40
N HIS A 144 7.64 5.03 5.74
CA HIS A 144 8.73 4.11 5.51
C HIS A 144 9.68 4.63 4.41
N PHE A 145 10.97 4.27 4.49
CA PHE A 145 12.00 4.78 3.59
C PHE A 145 11.75 4.44 2.11
N ASN A 146 11.06 3.33 1.82
CA ASN A 146 10.70 2.93 0.46
C ASN A 146 9.62 3.81 -0.17
N LYS A 147 9.00 4.73 0.59
CA LYS A 147 7.94 5.65 0.15
C LYS A 147 6.67 4.97 -0.38
N LYS A 148 6.53 3.67 -0.20
CA LYS A 148 5.37 2.86 -0.64
C LYS A 148 4.49 2.43 0.54
N LEU A 149 4.96 2.64 1.77
CA LEU A 149 4.28 2.29 3.00
C LEU A 149 4.28 3.47 3.96
N SER A 150 3.11 3.84 4.42
CA SER A 150 2.92 4.87 5.44
C SER A 150 1.78 4.47 6.36
N THR A 151 1.86 4.85 7.63
CA THR A 151 0.83 4.58 8.63
C THR A 151 0.47 5.82 9.41
N ILE A 152 -0.75 5.86 9.89
CA ILE A 152 -1.26 6.85 10.84
C ILE A 152 -1.89 6.12 12.01
N VAL A 153 -1.66 6.65 13.21
CA VAL A 153 -2.24 6.10 14.44
C VAL A 153 -2.78 7.23 15.28
N ALA A 154 -3.97 7.04 15.85
CA ALA A 154 -4.57 7.94 16.81
C ALA A 154 -4.60 7.28 18.20
N PHE A 155 -4.39 8.09 19.22
CA PHE A 155 -4.38 7.68 20.63
C PHE A 155 -5.47 8.42 21.40
N ASN A 156 -6.01 7.77 22.41
CA ASN A 156 -6.98 8.35 23.35
C ASN A 156 -6.31 9.11 24.50
N ASN A 157 -4.98 9.08 24.59
CA ASN A 157 -4.17 9.81 25.57
C ASN A 157 -2.95 10.45 24.89
N GLU A 158 -2.37 11.45 25.54
CA GLU A 158 -1.05 11.97 25.18
C GLU A 158 0.01 10.89 25.44
N LEU A 159 0.97 10.78 24.52
CA LEU A 159 2.09 9.85 24.59
C LEU A 159 3.39 10.59 24.28
N ASP A 160 4.48 10.02 24.79
CA ASP A 160 5.81 10.40 24.33
C ASP A 160 5.95 10.19 22.82
N GLU A 161 6.60 11.12 22.13
CA GLU A 161 6.72 11.10 20.66
C GLU A 161 7.46 9.87 20.17
N GLU A 162 8.51 9.41 20.85
CA GLU A 162 9.28 8.23 20.46
C GLU A 162 8.46 6.95 20.62
N VAL A 163 7.67 6.87 21.71
CA VAL A 163 6.75 5.76 21.95
C VAL A 163 5.68 5.70 20.86
N ALA A 164 5.04 6.85 20.58
CA ALA A 164 4.01 6.95 19.54
C ALA A 164 4.57 6.53 18.16
N LYS A 165 5.76 6.99 17.82
CA LYS A 165 6.47 6.63 16.58
C LYS A 165 6.80 5.14 16.49
N THR A 166 7.24 4.55 17.60
CA THR A 166 7.53 3.12 17.68
C THR A 166 6.26 2.29 17.46
N ILE A 167 5.12 2.70 18.01
CA ILE A 167 3.83 2.05 17.76
C ILE A 167 3.43 2.16 16.29
N ALA A 168 3.57 3.33 15.66
CA ALA A 168 3.28 3.48 14.24
C ALA A 168 4.18 2.60 13.34
N MET A 169 5.46 2.42 13.72
CA MET A 169 6.37 1.48 13.05
C MET A 169 5.91 0.02 13.22
N GLN A 170 5.40 -0.35 14.40
CA GLN A 170 4.83 -1.68 14.64
C GLN A 170 3.58 -1.90 13.79
N VAL A 171 2.69 -0.91 13.68
CA VAL A 171 1.51 -0.95 12.80
C VAL A 171 1.96 -1.16 11.35
N ALA A 172 2.99 -0.45 10.89
CA ALA A 172 3.53 -0.63 9.53
C ALA A 172 4.09 -2.05 9.30
N SER A 173 4.75 -2.62 10.29
CA SER A 173 5.38 -3.94 10.21
C SER A 173 4.39 -5.09 10.34
N MET A 174 3.43 -4.98 11.25
CA MET A 174 2.51 -6.06 11.61
C MET A 174 1.21 -6.05 10.81
N ASN A 175 0.90 -4.91 10.17
CA ASN A 175 -0.32 -4.71 9.38
C ASN A 175 -1.58 -5.24 10.09
N PRO A 176 -1.91 -4.75 11.31
CA PRO A 176 -3.03 -5.25 12.09
C PRO A 176 -4.35 -4.96 11.38
N ILE A 177 -5.28 -5.90 11.45
CA ILE A 177 -6.61 -5.78 10.83
C ILE A 177 -7.43 -4.72 11.56
N VAL A 178 -7.31 -4.65 12.90
CA VAL A 178 -8.05 -3.74 13.77
C VAL A 178 -7.16 -3.26 14.92
N ALA A 179 -7.59 -2.21 15.62
CA ALA A 179 -6.85 -1.65 16.76
C ALA A 179 -7.00 -2.48 18.04
N THR A 180 -8.17 -3.10 18.27
CA THR A 180 -8.47 -3.86 19.49
C THR A 180 -9.19 -5.17 19.18
N ARG A 181 -9.02 -6.16 20.03
CA ARG A 181 -9.54 -7.52 19.83
C ARG A 181 -11.07 -7.58 19.71
N ASP A 182 -11.79 -6.73 20.41
CA ASP A 182 -13.25 -6.64 20.38
C ASP A 182 -13.81 -6.16 19.03
N GLN A 183 -12.97 -5.58 18.19
CA GLN A 183 -13.32 -5.16 16.82
C GLN A 183 -13.15 -6.26 15.78
N ILE A 184 -12.58 -7.42 16.16
CA ILE A 184 -12.39 -8.53 15.23
C ILE A 184 -13.72 -9.27 15.05
N ASP A 185 -14.13 -9.47 13.79
CA ASP A 185 -15.28 -10.30 13.46
C ASP A 185 -15.07 -11.74 13.96
N GLN A 186 -16.09 -12.32 14.61
CA GLN A 186 -16.05 -13.70 15.11
C GLN A 186 -15.77 -14.69 13.99
N ALA A 187 -16.30 -14.49 12.80
CA ALA A 187 -16.04 -15.34 11.65
C ALA A 187 -14.54 -15.39 11.29
N LYS A 188 -13.84 -14.25 11.42
CA LYS A 188 -12.39 -14.20 11.18
C LYS A 188 -11.60 -14.94 12.27
N ILE A 189 -12.04 -14.82 13.52
CA ILE A 189 -11.43 -15.57 14.63
C ILE A 189 -11.58 -17.08 14.40
N ASP A 190 -12.77 -17.52 14.01
CA ASP A 190 -13.05 -18.93 13.77
C ASP A 190 -12.26 -19.49 12.58
N GLU A 191 -12.12 -18.69 11.51
CA GLU A 191 -11.28 -19.03 10.35
C GLU A 191 -9.82 -19.24 10.76
N GLU A 192 -9.22 -18.25 11.45
CA GLU A 192 -7.82 -18.30 11.89
C GLU A 192 -7.60 -19.44 12.91
N TYR A 193 -8.57 -19.69 13.78
CA TYR A 193 -8.52 -20.81 14.71
C TYR A 193 -8.48 -22.16 13.96
N ASN A 194 -9.33 -22.34 12.95
CA ASN A 194 -9.34 -23.57 12.15
C ASN A 194 -8.02 -23.77 11.39
N ILE A 195 -7.49 -22.71 10.79
CA ILE A 195 -6.18 -22.72 10.11
C ILE A 195 -5.06 -23.11 11.11
N ALA A 196 -5.08 -22.52 12.30
CA ALA A 196 -4.09 -22.82 13.33
C ALA A 196 -4.18 -24.27 13.82
N VAL A 197 -5.39 -24.82 13.97
CA VAL A 197 -5.62 -26.24 14.33
C VAL A 197 -5.07 -27.15 13.24
N GLU A 198 -5.41 -26.92 11.98
CA GLU A 198 -4.91 -27.74 10.86
C GLU A 198 -3.38 -27.69 10.76
N LYS A 199 -2.80 -26.50 10.87
CA LYS A 199 -1.35 -26.32 10.87
C LYS A 199 -0.68 -27.07 12.02
N THR A 200 -1.24 -26.95 13.23
CA THR A 200 -0.70 -27.63 14.41
C THR A 200 -0.78 -29.15 14.26
N LYS A 201 -1.88 -29.68 13.72
CA LYS A 201 -2.02 -31.12 13.42
C LYS A 201 -0.96 -31.57 12.41
N ALA A 202 -0.77 -30.85 11.33
CA ALA A 202 0.26 -31.15 10.32
C ALA A 202 1.67 -31.14 10.92
N GLU A 203 1.99 -30.15 11.77
CA GLU A 203 3.28 -30.09 12.47
C GLU A 203 3.49 -31.25 13.44
N GLN A 204 2.46 -31.67 14.16
CA GLN A 204 2.53 -32.83 15.06
C GLN A 204 2.72 -34.13 14.29
N VAL A 205 2.01 -34.33 13.18
CA VAL A 205 2.21 -35.48 12.28
C VAL A 205 3.64 -35.52 11.77
N LYS A 206 4.15 -34.38 11.27
CA LYS A 206 5.54 -34.25 10.81
C LYS A 206 6.53 -34.62 11.92
N LYS A 207 6.36 -34.10 13.13
CA LYS A 207 7.20 -34.42 14.29
C LYS A 207 7.18 -35.94 14.62
N ALA A 208 6.01 -36.57 14.58
CA ALA A 208 5.87 -37.99 14.86
C ALA A 208 6.61 -38.82 13.80
N VAL A 209 6.45 -38.50 12.53
CA VAL A 209 7.16 -39.13 11.40
C VAL A 209 8.68 -38.94 11.53
N ASP A 210 9.14 -37.70 11.74
CA ASP A 210 10.58 -37.42 11.93
C ASP A 210 11.19 -38.18 13.10
N ASN A 211 10.46 -38.30 14.21
CA ASN A 211 10.92 -39.05 15.38
C ASN A 211 10.99 -40.57 15.11
N ALA A 212 10.00 -41.13 14.39
CA ALA A 212 9.99 -42.54 14.00
C ALA A 212 11.18 -42.84 13.06
N LEU A 213 11.41 -42.00 12.06
CA LEU A 213 12.52 -42.16 11.11
C LEU A 213 13.89 -42.02 11.80
N LYS A 214 14.05 -41.06 12.72
CA LYS A 214 15.28 -40.91 13.54
C LYS A 214 15.57 -42.15 14.37
N LYS A 215 14.55 -42.71 15.00
CA LYS A 215 14.71 -43.99 15.77
C LYS A 215 15.13 -45.16 14.88
N ALA A 216 14.72 -45.14 13.61
CA ALA A 216 15.10 -46.13 12.61
C ALA A 216 16.50 -45.87 11.96
N GLY A 217 17.20 -44.83 12.37
CA GLY A 217 18.53 -44.48 11.86
C GLY A 217 18.56 -43.61 10.59
N PHE A 218 17.43 -43.01 10.19
CA PHE A 218 17.37 -42.11 9.07
C PHE A 218 17.64 -40.65 9.46
N ASN A 219 18.26 -39.88 8.55
CA ASN A 219 18.49 -38.48 8.78
C ASN A 219 17.24 -37.66 8.39
N ALA A 220 16.50 -37.15 9.39
CA ALA A 220 15.25 -36.41 9.22
C ALA A 220 15.36 -35.12 8.40
N TYR A 221 16.55 -34.62 8.10
CA TYR A 221 16.76 -33.42 7.29
C TYR A 221 16.35 -33.57 5.81
N TYR A 222 16.20 -34.80 5.33
CA TYR A 222 15.89 -35.11 3.93
C TYR A 222 14.49 -35.71 3.75
N CYS A 223 13.64 -35.67 4.78
CA CYS A 223 12.33 -36.32 4.75
C CYS A 223 11.24 -35.28 4.43
N GLU A 224 10.80 -35.23 3.19
CA GLU A 224 9.57 -34.54 2.81
C GLU A 224 8.34 -35.46 2.95
N THR A 225 7.27 -34.90 3.46
CA THR A 225 6.27 -35.41 4.36
C THR A 225 5.39 -36.60 3.95
N GLU A 226 4.91 -36.70 2.72
CA GLU A 226 3.91 -37.75 2.39
C GLU A 226 4.54 -39.08 1.98
N GLU A 227 5.54 -39.06 1.12
CA GLU A 227 6.21 -40.30 0.67
C GLU A 227 6.94 -40.99 1.81
N HIS A 228 7.50 -40.27 2.75
CA HIS A 228 8.21 -40.79 3.90
C HIS A 228 7.29 -41.29 5.02
N MET A 229 6.09 -40.79 5.13
CA MET A 229 5.07 -41.25 6.02
C MET A 229 4.62 -42.69 5.63
N ASP A 230 4.35 -42.87 4.34
CA ASP A 230 3.99 -44.20 3.80
C ASP A 230 5.14 -45.21 3.94
N GLU A 231 6.37 -44.78 3.73
CA GLU A 231 7.56 -45.59 3.93
C GLU A 231 7.76 -45.97 5.41
N ALA A 232 7.54 -45.04 6.35
CA ALA A 232 7.64 -45.26 7.77
C ALA A 232 6.59 -46.31 8.26
N LEU A 233 5.36 -46.20 7.77
CA LEU A 233 4.30 -47.19 8.04
C LEU A 233 4.62 -48.53 7.40
N ARG A 234 5.00 -48.57 6.13
CA ARG A 234 5.31 -49.80 5.40
C ARG A 234 6.49 -50.58 5.99
N LYS A 235 7.50 -49.86 6.49
CA LYS A 235 8.69 -50.46 7.12
C LYS A 235 8.52 -50.73 8.62
N GLY A 236 7.37 -50.39 9.20
CA GLY A 236 7.07 -50.62 10.60
C GLY A 236 7.83 -49.70 11.56
N TYR A 237 8.34 -48.56 11.08
CA TYR A 237 8.98 -47.58 11.93
C TYR A 237 7.98 -46.73 12.72
N MET A 238 6.74 -46.70 12.24
CA MET A 238 5.60 -46.04 12.82
C MET A 238 4.37 -46.91 12.67
N THR A 239 3.48 -46.92 13.64
CA THR A 239 2.20 -47.63 13.54
C THR A 239 1.09 -46.66 13.14
N GLU A 240 -0.03 -47.17 12.62
CA GLU A 240 -1.23 -46.37 12.36
C GLU A 240 -1.79 -45.74 13.65
N GLU A 241 -1.62 -46.41 14.80
CA GLU A 241 -2.03 -45.89 16.10
C GLU A 241 -1.18 -44.68 16.53
N ASP A 242 0.15 -44.68 16.26
CA ASP A 242 1.04 -43.58 16.51
C ASP A 242 0.68 -42.37 15.60
N LEU A 243 0.33 -42.66 14.35
CA LEU A 243 -0.13 -41.62 13.41
C LEU A 243 -1.48 -41.02 13.83
N ALA A 244 -2.41 -41.89 14.30
CA ALA A 244 -3.71 -41.41 14.79
C ALA A 244 -3.57 -40.56 16.06
N LYS A 245 -2.67 -40.88 16.98
CA LYS A 245 -2.35 -40.05 18.16
C LYS A 245 -1.72 -38.75 17.79
N ALA A 246 -0.90 -38.68 16.74
CA ALA A 246 -0.29 -37.44 16.27
C ALA A 246 -1.30 -36.49 15.58
N LYS A 247 -2.42 -37.02 15.10
CA LYS A 247 -3.51 -36.27 14.45
C LYS A 247 -4.56 -35.74 15.43
N GLN A 248 -4.58 -36.22 16.68
CA GLN A 248 -5.44 -35.71 17.74
C GLN A 248 -4.92 -34.42 18.35
#